data_41e8b608567c84c4f5f16ea98304a50e
#
_entry.id   41e8b608567c84c4f5f16ea98304a50e
#
_cell.length_a   1.000
_cell.length_b   1.000
_cell.length_c   1.000
_cell.angle_alpha   90.00
_cell.angle_beta   90.00
_cell.angle_gamma   90.00
#
_symmetry.space_group_name_H-M   'P 1'
#
loop_
_entity.id
_entity.type
_entity.pdbx_description
1 polymer ?
#
loop_
_entity_poly.entity_id
_entity_poly.type
_entity_poly.pdbx_seq_one_letter_code
_entity_poly.pdbx_strand_id
1 'polypeptide(L)'
;VREKKPEGGYKGGANYYLSKINKPLGFAWTIAIMYSLITAAGVHTGSVVTAAESLGVPRLVATIIVCIIIALIIFGGLQALVQITERLVPFMAAIYILAGLAVVVLNIGNLVPAIVSIFKGAFTGTAALGGFAGATVSAAIRNGCARGVYSSDAGNGQSSIAYSQSSETDPVKQGMWGVFEVFFDTIVVCTFTALVILCTGVWQTGEAGSTLAITAFKSAL
;
A
#
# COMPACT_ATOMS: atom_id res chain seq x y z
N VAL A 1 -2.84 -4.86 22.92
CA VAL A 1 -3.89 -5.23 23.88
C VAL A 1 -5.17 -5.52 23.12
N ARG A 2 -5.70 -6.71 23.25
CA ARG A 2 -7.04 -7.06 22.76
C ARG A 2 -7.91 -7.51 23.92
N GLU A 3 -9.20 -7.21 23.85
CA GLU A 3 -10.19 -7.58 24.84
C GLU A 3 -11.26 -8.46 24.17
N LYS A 4 -11.71 -9.50 24.87
CA LYS A 4 -12.75 -10.39 24.37
C LYS A 4 -14.10 -9.69 24.45
N LYS A 5 -14.88 -9.75 23.36
CA LYS A 5 -16.26 -9.22 23.36
C LYS A 5 -17.21 -10.20 24.07
N PRO A 6 -18.28 -9.70 24.74
CA PRO A 6 -19.32 -10.55 25.31
C PRO A 6 -20.02 -11.43 24.28
N GLU A 7 -20.19 -10.91 23.07
CA GLU A 7 -20.85 -11.56 21.93
C GLU A 7 -19.94 -12.47 21.10
N GLY A 8 -18.70 -12.70 21.56
CA GLY A 8 -17.67 -13.42 20.82
C GLY A 8 -16.78 -12.53 19.96
N GLY A 9 -15.55 -13.02 19.67
CA GLY A 9 -14.53 -12.25 18.95
C GLY A 9 -13.73 -11.31 19.86
N TYR A 10 -12.90 -10.49 19.24
CA TYR A 10 -11.99 -9.58 19.95
C TYR A 10 -12.18 -8.14 19.47
N LYS A 11 -11.86 -7.21 20.35
CA LYS A 11 -11.72 -5.78 20.05
C LYS A 11 -10.34 -5.34 20.51
N GLY A 12 -9.69 -4.46 19.75
CA GLY A 12 -8.36 -3.98 20.06
C GLY A 12 -7.95 -2.86 19.12
N GLY A 13 -6.74 -2.39 19.31
CA GLY A 13 -6.19 -1.28 18.57
C GLY A 13 -5.40 -0.36 19.50
N ALA A 14 -4.72 0.63 18.91
CA ALA A 14 -3.87 1.53 19.68
C ALA A 14 -4.67 2.36 20.71
N ASN A 15 -5.94 2.67 20.44
CA ASN A 15 -6.82 3.37 21.37
C ASN A 15 -6.94 2.67 22.72
N TYR A 16 -6.89 1.32 22.74
CA TYR A 16 -7.04 0.57 24.00
C TYR A 16 -5.82 0.70 24.92
N TYR A 17 -4.61 0.61 24.38
CA TYR A 17 -3.42 0.80 25.22
C TYR A 17 -3.13 2.27 25.52
N LEU A 18 -3.41 3.18 24.60
CA LEU A 18 -3.28 4.61 24.83
C LEU A 18 -4.28 5.12 25.88
N SER A 19 -5.51 4.62 25.88
CA SER A 19 -6.53 4.95 26.87
C SER A 19 -6.19 4.42 28.27
N LYS A 20 -5.37 3.37 28.37
CA LYS A 20 -4.84 2.90 29.67
C LYS A 20 -3.80 3.85 30.27
N ILE A 21 -3.07 4.58 29.41
CA ILE A 21 -2.12 5.60 29.84
C ILE A 21 -2.87 6.90 30.17
N ASN A 22 -3.66 7.36 29.21
CA ASN A 22 -4.46 8.57 29.34
C ASN A 22 -5.70 8.49 28.42
N LYS A 23 -6.91 8.61 28.99
CA LYS A 23 -8.18 8.52 28.22
C LYS A 23 -8.29 9.57 27.11
N PRO A 24 -7.98 10.88 27.35
CA PRO A 24 -7.95 11.88 26.27
C PRO A 24 -7.01 11.52 25.13
N LEU A 25 -5.85 10.91 25.41
CA LEU A 25 -4.88 10.51 24.39
C LEU A 25 -5.44 9.41 23.48
N GLY A 26 -6.12 8.41 24.05
CA GLY A 26 -6.78 7.36 23.27
C GLY A 26 -7.91 7.92 22.40
N PHE A 27 -8.67 8.88 22.90
CA PHE A 27 -9.72 9.55 22.14
C PHE A 27 -9.16 10.40 21.00
N ALA A 28 -8.13 11.20 21.25
CA ALA A 28 -7.46 12.01 20.24
C ALA A 28 -6.87 11.14 19.12
N TRP A 29 -6.23 10.03 19.48
CA TRP A 29 -5.73 9.06 18.51
C TRP A 29 -6.86 8.47 17.66
N THR A 30 -8.01 8.14 18.27
CA THR A 30 -9.17 7.58 17.54
C THR A 30 -9.66 8.57 16.47
N ILE A 31 -9.76 9.85 16.77
CA ILE A 31 -10.14 10.87 15.80
C ILE A 31 -9.09 10.97 14.68
N ALA A 32 -7.80 11.01 15.05
CA ALA A 32 -6.73 11.14 14.09
C ALA A 32 -6.67 9.94 13.11
N ILE A 33 -6.82 8.70 13.62
CA ILE A 33 -6.82 7.51 12.78
C ILE A 33 -8.07 7.43 11.89
N MET A 34 -9.23 7.84 12.37
CA MET A 34 -10.45 7.92 11.54
C MET A 34 -10.24 8.86 10.35
N TYR A 35 -9.67 10.05 10.58
CA TYR A 35 -9.35 11.00 9.51
C TYR A 35 -8.35 10.39 8.52
N SER A 36 -7.29 9.75 9.01
CA SER A 36 -6.28 9.07 8.19
C SER A 36 -6.90 7.97 7.31
N LEU A 37 -7.76 7.13 7.89
CA LEU A 37 -8.41 6.03 7.18
C LEU A 37 -9.38 6.53 6.09
N ILE A 38 -10.14 7.59 6.35
CA ILE A 38 -11.03 8.20 5.35
C ILE A 38 -10.21 8.73 4.16
N THR A 39 -9.10 9.41 4.45
CA THR A 39 -8.21 9.94 3.41
C THR A 39 -7.57 8.81 2.60
N ALA A 40 -7.06 7.78 3.28
CA ALA A 40 -6.46 6.60 2.63
C ALA A 40 -7.49 5.86 1.75
N ALA A 41 -8.72 5.67 2.24
CA ALA A 41 -9.79 5.05 1.45
C ALA A 41 -10.07 5.83 0.16
N GLY A 42 -10.06 7.16 0.21
CA GLY A 42 -10.18 8.01 -0.99
C GLY A 42 -9.06 7.78 -2.00
N VAL A 43 -7.81 7.69 -1.54
CA VAL A 43 -6.64 7.42 -2.39
C VAL A 43 -6.74 6.04 -3.04
N HIS A 44 -7.06 5.00 -2.26
CA HIS A 44 -7.17 3.64 -2.78
C HIS A 44 -8.33 3.49 -3.78
N THR A 45 -9.50 4.03 -3.45
CA THR A 45 -10.66 4.03 -4.36
C THR A 45 -10.34 4.78 -5.65
N GLY A 46 -9.69 5.94 -5.55
CA GLY A 46 -9.23 6.71 -6.71
C GLY A 46 -8.31 5.91 -7.61
N SER A 47 -7.38 5.14 -7.05
CA SER A 47 -6.47 4.27 -7.83
C SER A 47 -7.21 3.16 -8.58
N VAL A 48 -8.21 2.53 -7.94
CA VAL A 48 -9.06 1.50 -8.58
C VAL A 48 -9.88 2.12 -9.72
N VAL A 49 -10.47 3.29 -9.49
CA VAL A 49 -11.23 4.02 -10.51
C VAL A 49 -10.35 4.40 -11.69
N THR A 50 -9.14 4.91 -11.45
CA THR A 50 -8.16 5.22 -12.51
C THR A 50 -7.79 3.98 -13.32
N ALA A 51 -7.62 2.83 -12.67
CA ALA A 51 -7.38 1.57 -13.38
C ALA A 51 -8.57 1.18 -14.27
N ALA A 52 -9.81 1.32 -13.78
CA ALA A 52 -11.02 1.06 -14.57
C ALA A 52 -11.18 2.04 -15.75
N GLU A 53 -10.88 3.32 -15.55
CA GLU A 53 -10.85 4.33 -16.63
C GLU A 53 -9.85 3.94 -17.72
N SER A 54 -8.71 3.41 -17.34
CA SER A 54 -7.70 2.95 -18.31
C SER A 54 -8.14 1.76 -19.17
N LEU A 55 -9.21 1.06 -18.74
CA LEU A 55 -9.87 -0.01 -19.49
C LEU A 55 -11.11 0.47 -20.26
N GLY A 56 -11.36 1.79 -20.28
CA GLY A 56 -12.48 2.40 -21.01
C GLY A 56 -13.79 2.51 -20.21
N VAL A 57 -13.78 2.22 -18.91
CA VAL A 57 -14.98 2.36 -18.05
C VAL A 57 -15.11 3.84 -17.65
N PRO A 58 -16.26 4.50 -17.86
CA PRO A 58 -16.47 5.87 -17.40
C PRO A 58 -16.27 6.01 -15.90
N ARG A 59 -15.58 7.07 -15.48
CA ARG A 59 -15.22 7.32 -14.07
C ARG A 59 -16.40 7.20 -13.11
N LEU A 60 -17.52 7.80 -13.47
CA LEU A 60 -18.73 7.77 -12.64
C LEU A 60 -19.24 6.34 -12.42
N VAL A 61 -19.27 5.54 -13.49
CA VAL A 61 -19.71 4.14 -13.44
C VAL A 61 -18.76 3.31 -12.57
N ALA A 62 -17.46 3.44 -12.79
CA ALA A 62 -16.44 2.77 -11.98
C ALA A 62 -16.57 3.13 -10.49
N THR A 63 -16.75 4.42 -10.19
CA THR A 63 -16.93 4.89 -8.80
C THR A 63 -18.18 4.29 -8.16
N ILE A 64 -19.32 4.28 -8.85
CA ILE A 64 -20.58 3.71 -8.32
C ILE A 64 -20.40 2.21 -8.07
N ILE A 65 -19.81 1.46 -8.99
CA ILE A 65 -19.58 0.01 -8.83
C ILE A 65 -18.70 -0.26 -7.61
N VAL A 66 -17.58 0.45 -7.48
CA VAL A 66 -16.67 0.28 -6.34
C VAL A 66 -17.36 0.61 -5.02
N CYS A 67 -18.13 1.70 -4.97
CA CYS A 67 -18.89 2.06 -3.77
C CYS A 67 -19.94 1.00 -3.39
N ILE A 68 -20.64 0.43 -4.36
CA ILE A 68 -21.62 -0.64 -4.12
C ILE A 68 -20.92 -1.89 -3.56
N ILE A 69 -19.80 -2.31 -4.17
CA ILE A 69 -19.04 -3.48 -3.71
C ILE A 69 -18.55 -3.27 -2.27
N ILE A 70 -17.97 -2.11 -1.98
CA ILE A 70 -17.49 -1.78 -0.63
C ILE A 70 -18.66 -1.77 0.37
N ALA A 71 -19.78 -1.16 0.01
CA ALA A 71 -20.96 -1.14 0.87
C ALA A 71 -21.46 -2.56 1.19
N LEU A 72 -21.59 -3.43 0.19
CA LEU A 72 -22.00 -4.82 0.40
C LEU A 72 -21.05 -5.59 1.34
N ILE A 73 -19.73 -5.37 1.21
CA ILE A 73 -18.73 -6.01 2.08
C ILE A 73 -18.87 -5.48 3.52
N ILE A 74 -19.07 -4.16 3.68
CA ILE A 74 -19.22 -3.53 5.01
C ILE A 74 -20.49 -4.02 5.71
N PHE A 75 -21.61 -4.18 4.98
CA PHE A 75 -22.85 -4.74 5.56
C PHE A 75 -22.67 -6.18 6.05
N GLY A 76 -21.75 -6.95 5.48
CA GLY A 76 -21.35 -8.27 5.98
C GLY A 76 -20.54 -8.25 7.28
N GLY A 77 -20.15 -7.07 7.76
CA GLY A 77 -19.36 -6.88 8.97
C GLY A 77 -17.88 -7.22 8.84
N LEU A 78 -17.17 -7.02 9.94
CA LEU A 78 -15.71 -7.20 9.97
C LEU A 78 -15.26 -8.63 9.64
N GLN A 79 -16.03 -9.63 10.01
CA GLN A 79 -15.73 -11.04 9.71
C GLN A 79 -15.82 -11.34 8.21
N ALA A 80 -16.83 -10.82 7.53
CA ALA A 80 -16.96 -10.97 6.08
C ALA A 80 -15.80 -10.29 5.34
N LEU A 81 -15.40 -9.09 5.79
CA LEU A 81 -14.25 -8.38 5.26
C LEU A 81 -12.98 -9.21 5.38
N VAL A 82 -12.70 -9.77 6.57
CA VAL A 82 -11.52 -10.61 6.82
C VAL A 82 -11.52 -11.84 5.91
N GLN A 83 -12.63 -12.55 5.81
CA GLN A 83 -12.73 -13.76 4.96
C GLN A 83 -12.52 -13.48 3.47
N ILE A 84 -13.03 -12.34 2.99
CA ILE A 84 -12.85 -11.93 1.59
C ILE A 84 -11.39 -11.56 1.33
N THR A 85 -10.79 -10.74 2.19
CA THR A 85 -9.40 -10.31 2.02
C THR A 85 -8.41 -11.44 2.17
N GLU A 86 -8.63 -12.38 3.08
CA GLU A 86 -7.78 -13.56 3.27
C GLU A 86 -7.63 -14.41 2.00
N ARG A 87 -8.68 -14.49 1.19
CA ARG A 87 -8.65 -15.23 -0.08
C ARG A 87 -8.20 -14.36 -1.26
N LEU A 88 -8.67 -13.13 -1.32
CA LEU A 88 -8.45 -12.23 -2.45
C LEU A 88 -7.01 -11.73 -2.51
N VAL A 89 -6.42 -11.37 -1.37
CA VAL A 89 -5.09 -10.72 -1.31
C VAL A 89 -3.98 -11.65 -1.82
N PRO A 90 -3.86 -12.93 -1.41
CA PRO A 90 -2.83 -13.81 -1.96
C PRO A 90 -2.97 -14.02 -3.48
N PHE A 91 -4.21 -14.13 -3.97
CA PHE A 91 -4.47 -14.27 -5.40
C PHE A 91 -4.06 -13.02 -6.19
N MET A 92 -4.41 -11.82 -5.70
CA MET A 92 -3.99 -10.56 -6.31
C MET A 92 -2.47 -10.41 -6.29
N ALA A 93 -1.83 -10.71 -5.17
CA ALA A 93 -0.37 -10.63 -5.03
C ALA A 93 0.33 -11.58 -6.02
N ALA A 94 -0.17 -12.80 -6.17
CA ALA A 94 0.38 -13.77 -7.12
C ALA A 94 0.27 -13.27 -8.57
N ILE A 95 -0.91 -12.78 -8.98
CA ILE A 95 -1.09 -12.21 -10.33
C ILE A 95 -0.17 -11.02 -10.54
N TYR A 96 -0.08 -10.12 -9.57
CA TYR A 96 0.75 -8.92 -9.67
C TYR A 96 2.24 -9.28 -9.83
N ILE A 97 2.74 -10.21 -9.02
CA ILE A 97 4.13 -10.66 -9.10
C ILE A 97 4.40 -11.37 -10.42
N LEU A 98 3.51 -12.24 -10.88
CA LEU A 98 3.67 -12.94 -12.15
C LEU A 98 3.65 -11.99 -13.34
N ALA A 99 2.71 -11.05 -13.39
CA ALA A 99 2.63 -10.04 -14.44
C ALA A 99 3.86 -9.14 -14.45
N GLY A 100 4.28 -8.66 -13.29
CA GLY A 100 5.48 -7.84 -13.20
C GLY A 100 6.76 -8.61 -13.53
N LEU A 101 6.85 -9.91 -13.16
CA LEU A 101 7.97 -10.76 -13.57
C LEU A 101 8.02 -10.88 -15.10
N ALA A 102 6.87 -11.07 -15.74
CA ALA A 102 6.79 -11.06 -17.19
C ALA A 102 7.32 -9.75 -17.79
N VAL A 103 6.91 -8.60 -17.26
CA VAL A 103 7.40 -7.29 -17.70
C VAL A 103 8.91 -7.17 -17.54
N VAL A 104 9.46 -7.56 -16.39
CA VAL A 104 10.91 -7.51 -16.13
C VAL A 104 11.67 -8.45 -17.07
N VAL A 105 11.17 -9.65 -17.31
CA VAL A 105 11.79 -10.62 -18.24
C VAL A 105 11.75 -10.12 -19.68
N LEU A 106 10.64 -9.55 -20.13
CA LEU A 106 10.53 -8.95 -21.46
C LEU A 106 11.49 -7.74 -21.66
N ASN A 107 11.83 -7.05 -20.57
CA ASN A 107 12.72 -5.91 -20.56
C ASN A 107 14.06 -6.21 -19.85
N ILE A 108 14.53 -7.47 -19.89
CA ILE A 108 15.71 -7.93 -19.12
C ILE A 108 16.98 -7.13 -19.45
N GLY A 109 17.11 -6.63 -20.68
CA GLY A 109 18.23 -5.78 -21.09
C GLY A 109 18.32 -4.46 -20.32
N ASN A 110 17.18 -3.98 -19.79
CA ASN A 110 17.11 -2.74 -19.02
C ASN A 110 17.26 -2.96 -17.52
N LEU A 111 17.30 -4.21 -17.05
CA LEU A 111 17.34 -4.53 -15.62
C LEU A 111 18.64 -4.03 -14.96
N VAL A 112 19.78 -4.29 -15.56
CA VAL A 112 21.07 -3.84 -15.02
C VAL A 112 21.18 -2.31 -15.04
N PRO A 113 20.88 -1.61 -16.14
CA PRO A 113 20.78 -0.15 -16.15
C PRO A 113 19.83 0.42 -15.10
N ALA A 114 18.67 -0.20 -14.88
CA ALA A 114 17.70 0.22 -13.88
C ALA A 114 18.29 0.12 -12.45
N ILE A 115 18.89 -1.01 -12.10
CA ILE A 115 19.54 -1.21 -10.79
C ILE A 115 20.67 -0.19 -10.59
N VAL A 116 21.51 -0.02 -11.59
CA VAL A 116 22.62 0.96 -11.54
C VAL A 116 22.07 2.38 -11.35
N SER A 117 20.96 2.73 -12.00
CA SER A 117 20.34 4.04 -11.87
C SER A 117 19.79 4.29 -10.45
N ILE A 118 19.24 3.26 -9.78
CA ILE A 118 18.79 3.34 -8.38
C ILE A 118 19.99 3.70 -7.47
N PHE A 119 21.09 2.95 -7.57
CA PHE A 119 22.29 3.21 -6.74
C PHE A 119 22.94 4.56 -7.07
N LYS A 120 23.10 4.89 -8.34
CA LYS A 120 23.58 6.21 -8.73
C LYS A 120 22.67 7.32 -8.21
N GLY A 121 21.35 7.16 -8.34
CA GLY A 121 20.38 8.12 -7.84
C GLY A 121 20.43 8.31 -6.33
N ALA A 122 20.67 7.23 -5.57
CA ALA A 122 20.75 7.29 -4.12
C ALA A 122 22.01 8.00 -3.62
N PHE A 123 23.16 7.83 -4.31
CA PHE A 123 24.47 8.28 -3.82
C PHE A 123 25.08 9.45 -4.59
N THR A 124 24.53 9.84 -5.74
CA THR A 124 25.00 10.99 -6.52
C THR A 124 23.89 12.03 -6.67
N GLY A 125 24.13 13.23 -6.17
CA GLY A 125 23.18 14.35 -6.27
C GLY A 125 22.78 14.76 -7.70
N THR A 126 23.47 14.22 -8.71
CA THR A 126 23.22 14.48 -10.14
C THR A 126 21.96 13.77 -10.68
N ALA A 127 21.48 12.71 -10.03
CA ALA A 127 20.22 12.08 -10.44
C ALA A 127 18.99 12.94 -10.09
N ALA A 128 19.11 13.81 -9.10
CA ALA A 128 18.09 14.82 -8.81
C ALA A 128 18.01 15.89 -9.93
N LEU A 129 19.06 16.04 -10.72
CA LEU A 129 19.15 17.01 -11.82
C LEU A 129 18.77 16.41 -13.19
N GLY A 130 18.87 15.10 -13.36
CA GLY A 130 18.73 14.45 -14.67
C GLY A 130 17.35 13.93 -15.02
N GLY A 131 16.42 13.79 -14.07
CA GLY A 131 15.11 13.18 -14.31
C GLY A 131 13.90 14.03 -13.93
N PHE A 132 14.06 14.93 -12.98
CA PHE A 132 13.00 15.80 -12.51
C PHE A 132 13.50 17.26 -12.47
N ALA A 133 13.15 18.04 -13.45
CA ALA A 133 13.43 19.47 -13.44
C ALA A 133 12.86 20.08 -12.15
N GLY A 134 13.74 20.51 -11.25
CA GLY A 134 13.38 21.11 -9.96
C GLY A 134 13.34 20.18 -8.73
N ALA A 135 13.56 18.87 -8.87
CA ALA A 135 13.65 18.00 -7.70
C ALA A 135 15.02 18.14 -7.01
N THR A 136 15.01 18.68 -5.80
CA THR A 136 16.20 18.69 -4.95
C THR A 136 16.42 17.33 -4.29
N VAL A 137 17.64 17.01 -3.87
CA VAL A 137 17.94 15.82 -3.05
C VAL A 137 17.01 15.74 -1.83
N SER A 138 16.71 16.89 -1.22
CA SER A 138 15.74 16.98 -0.12
C SER A 138 14.35 16.51 -0.52
N ALA A 139 13.86 16.87 -1.71
CA ALA A 139 12.55 16.40 -2.20
C ALA A 139 12.55 14.90 -2.47
N ALA A 140 13.64 14.34 -3.02
CA ALA A 140 13.78 12.91 -3.25
C ALA A 140 13.77 12.12 -1.92
N ILE A 141 14.53 12.56 -0.92
CA ILE A 141 14.54 11.95 0.42
C ILE A 141 13.15 12.07 1.05
N ARG A 142 12.54 13.26 1.03
CA ARG A 142 11.22 13.49 1.59
C ARG A 142 10.16 12.57 0.97
N ASN A 143 10.12 12.48 -0.36
CA ASN A 143 9.15 11.64 -1.07
C ASN A 143 9.42 10.16 -0.83
N GLY A 144 10.68 9.73 -0.84
CA GLY A 144 11.07 8.34 -0.57
C GLY A 144 10.69 7.92 0.85
N CYS A 145 11.05 8.72 1.85
CA CYS A 145 10.67 8.46 3.24
C CYS A 145 9.16 8.45 3.43
N ALA A 146 8.44 9.42 2.85
CA ALA A 146 6.98 9.49 2.95
C ALA A 146 6.30 8.25 2.36
N ARG A 147 6.79 7.73 1.24
CA ARG A 147 6.25 6.52 0.62
C ARG A 147 6.59 5.25 1.40
N GLY A 148 7.81 5.13 1.91
CA GLY A 148 8.21 4.01 2.76
C GLY A 148 7.42 3.95 4.07
N VAL A 149 7.20 5.09 4.73
CA VAL A 149 6.36 5.18 5.94
C VAL A 149 4.90 4.85 5.61
N TYR A 150 4.39 5.30 4.48
CA TYR A 150 3.02 5.01 4.06
C TYR A 150 2.80 3.51 3.78
N SER A 151 3.74 2.85 3.09
CA SER A 151 3.67 1.41 2.78
C SER A 151 3.80 0.55 4.04
N SER A 152 4.67 0.93 4.97
CA SER A 152 4.93 0.15 6.18
C SER A 152 3.94 0.38 7.33
N ASP A 153 3.02 1.34 7.20
CA ASP A 153 2.13 1.80 8.30
C ASP A 153 2.88 2.17 9.60
N ALA A 154 4.18 2.50 9.49
CA ALA A 154 5.06 2.71 10.62
C ALA A 154 4.57 3.85 11.53
N GLY A 155 4.32 3.53 12.79
CA GLY A 155 3.88 4.49 13.82
C GLY A 155 2.41 4.89 13.74
N ASN A 156 1.65 4.46 12.75
CA ASN A 156 0.24 4.79 12.57
C ASN A 156 -0.66 4.04 13.59
N GLY A 157 -0.29 2.82 13.96
CA GLY A 157 -1.06 1.97 14.87
C GLY A 157 -2.27 1.30 14.23
N GLN A 158 -2.49 1.46 12.94
CA GLN A 158 -3.59 0.88 12.18
C GLN A 158 -3.55 -0.65 12.20
N SER A 159 -2.38 -1.24 11.95
CA SER A 159 -2.17 -2.68 11.94
C SER A 159 -2.62 -3.36 13.25
N SER A 160 -2.52 -2.65 14.38
CA SER A 160 -2.97 -3.18 15.68
C SER A 160 -4.48 -3.42 15.75
N ILE A 161 -5.28 -2.73 14.93
CA ILE A 161 -6.73 -2.94 14.83
C ILE A 161 -6.98 -4.26 14.09
N ALA A 162 -6.32 -4.48 12.94
CA ALA A 162 -6.43 -5.69 12.14
C ALA A 162 -5.93 -6.92 12.93
N TYR A 163 -4.76 -6.81 13.56
CA TYR A 163 -4.17 -7.88 14.37
C TYR A 163 -5.00 -8.27 15.59
N SER A 164 -5.87 -7.37 16.08
CA SER A 164 -6.78 -7.72 17.16
C SER A 164 -7.78 -8.81 16.78
N GLN A 165 -8.05 -8.97 15.49
CA GLN A 165 -8.97 -9.98 14.93
C GLN A 165 -8.28 -11.30 14.58
N SER A 166 -6.95 -11.36 14.66
CA SER A 166 -6.18 -12.56 14.36
C SER A 166 -6.58 -13.74 15.26
N SER A 167 -6.56 -14.95 14.72
CA SER A 167 -6.70 -16.20 15.46
C SER A 167 -5.49 -16.49 16.35
N GLU A 168 -4.32 -15.89 16.04
CA GLU A 168 -3.11 -16.07 16.83
C GLU A 168 -3.27 -15.43 18.22
N THR A 169 -2.97 -16.21 19.26
CA THR A 169 -3.10 -15.79 20.66
C THR A 169 -1.78 -15.32 21.26
N ASP A 170 -0.66 -15.78 20.70
CA ASP A 170 0.67 -15.42 21.15
C ASP A 170 1.06 -14.04 20.55
N PRO A 171 1.28 -13.01 21.40
CA PRO A 171 1.63 -11.68 20.91
C PRO A 171 3.00 -11.63 20.22
N VAL A 172 3.93 -12.53 20.56
CA VAL A 172 5.26 -12.59 19.94
C VAL A 172 5.12 -13.12 18.51
N LYS A 173 4.38 -14.21 18.33
CA LYS A 173 4.11 -14.76 16.99
C LYS A 173 3.36 -13.76 16.11
N GLN A 174 2.34 -13.09 16.66
CA GLN A 174 1.64 -12.05 15.92
C GLN A 174 2.55 -10.89 15.53
N GLY A 175 3.48 -10.49 16.39
CA GLY A 175 4.50 -9.49 16.07
C GLY A 175 5.44 -9.93 14.94
N MET A 176 5.85 -11.20 14.94
CA MET A 176 6.67 -11.77 13.84
C MET A 176 5.93 -11.78 12.50
N TRP A 177 4.64 -12.07 12.49
CA TRP A 177 3.81 -11.95 11.28
C TRP A 177 3.76 -10.51 10.78
N GLY A 178 3.67 -9.52 11.65
CA GLY A 178 3.73 -8.11 11.28
C GLY A 178 5.07 -7.71 10.64
N VAL A 179 6.19 -8.25 11.15
CA VAL A 179 7.52 -8.03 10.52
C VAL A 179 7.56 -8.63 9.11
N PHE A 180 7.04 -9.86 8.96
CA PHE A 180 6.98 -10.53 7.66
C PHE A 180 6.11 -9.75 6.65
N GLU A 181 4.93 -9.31 7.08
CA GLU A 181 3.99 -8.52 6.27
C GLU A 181 4.66 -7.25 5.73
N VAL A 182 5.25 -6.45 6.62
CA VAL A 182 5.92 -5.19 6.26
C VAL A 182 7.11 -5.44 5.34
N PHE A 183 7.91 -6.48 5.61
CA PHE A 183 9.03 -6.86 4.75
C PHE A 183 8.53 -7.21 3.35
N PHE A 184 7.50 -8.05 3.25
CA PHE A 184 6.97 -8.50 1.96
C PHE A 184 6.37 -7.35 1.17
N ASP A 185 5.52 -6.52 1.77
CA ASP A 185 4.90 -5.39 1.09
C ASP A 185 5.93 -4.31 0.73
N THR A 186 6.66 -3.82 1.71
CA THR A 186 7.50 -2.63 1.54
C THR A 186 8.80 -2.95 0.80
N ILE A 187 9.43 -4.08 1.07
CA ILE A 187 10.72 -4.42 0.43
C ILE A 187 10.47 -5.20 -0.86
N VAL A 188 9.66 -6.27 -0.84
CA VAL A 188 9.51 -7.11 -2.03
C VAL A 188 8.62 -6.45 -3.07
N VAL A 189 7.37 -6.15 -2.73
CA VAL A 189 6.36 -5.64 -3.69
C VAL A 189 6.73 -4.24 -4.20
N CYS A 190 7.15 -3.32 -3.32
CA CYS A 190 7.50 -1.97 -3.75
C CYS A 190 8.78 -1.95 -4.60
N THR A 191 9.81 -2.75 -4.26
CA THR A 191 11.03 -2.86 -5.09
C THR A 191 10.69 -3.42 -6.45
N PHE A 192 9.83 -4.43 -6.49
CA PHE A 192 9.40 -5.04 -7.74
C PHE A 192 8.63 -4.06 -8.63
N THR A 193 7.72 -3.28 -8.04
CA THR A 193 7.02 -2.19 -8.73
C THR A 193 7.99 -1.16 -9.31
N ALA A 194 8.98 -0.77 -8.52
CA ALA A 194 10.01 0.18 -8.96
C ALA A 194 10.81 -0.38 -10.14
N LEU A 195 11.17 -1.67 -10.12
CA LEU A 195 11.87 -2.32 -11.23
C LEU A 195 11.01 -2.35 -12.50
N VAL A 196 9.73 -2.67 -12.40
CA VAL A 196 8.79 -2.64 -13.54
C VAL A 196 8.77 -1.24 -14.17
N ILE A 197 8.63 -0.18 -13.37
CA ILE A 197 8.59 1.19 -13.86
C ILE A 197 9.93 1.62 -14.49
N LEU A 198 11.04 1.25 -13.89
CA LEU A 198 12.37 1.64 -14.38
C LEU A 198 12.78 0.86 -15.62
N CYS A 199 12.49 -0.44 -15.69
CA CYS A 199 12.83 -1.27 -16.85
C CYS A 199 12.03 -0.89 -18.09
N THR A 200 10.78 -0.44 -17.92
CA THR A 200 9.94 0.05 -19.04
C THR A 200 10.28 1.48 -19.49
N GLY A 201 11.02 2.24 -18.68
CA GLY A 201 11.37 3.64 -18.98
C GLY A 201 10.21 4.64 -18.83
N VAL A 202 9.03 4.21 -18.41
CA VAL A 202 7.81 5.03 -18.29
C VAL A 202 7.96 6.16 -17.27
N TRP A 203 8.88 6.05 -16.31
CA TRP A 203 9.17 7.13 -15.36
C TRP A 203 9.55 8.47 -16.02
N GLN A 204 9.97 8.45 -17.29
CA GLN A 204 10.33 9.65 -18.08
C GLN A 204 9.10 10.40 -18.63
N THR A 205 7.91 9.79 -18.60
CA THR A 205 6.67 10.43 -19.14
C THR A 205 6.15 11.56 -18.25
N GLY A 206 6.63 11.68 -17.01
CA GLY A 206 6.14 12.66 -16.04
C GLY A 206 4.82 12.28 -15.37
N GLU A 207 4.28 11.09 -15.67
CA GLU A 207 3.11 10.56 -14.96
C GLU A 207 3.44 10.28 -13.50
N ALA A 208 2.43 10.26 -12.64
CA ALA A 208 2.59 10.03 -11.21
C ALA A 208 1.52 9.11 -10.64
N GLY A 209 1.83 8.53 -9.47
CA GLY A 209 0.88 7.68 -8.73
C GLY A 209 0.57 6.38 -9.44
N SER A 210 -0.70 5.93 -9.36
CA SER A 210 -1.15 4.66 -9.94
C SER A 210 -1.11 4.64 -11.46
N THR A 211 -1.27 5.80 -12.12
CA THR A 211 -1.21 5.91 -13.58
C THR A 211 0.15 5.45 -14.12
N LEU A 212 1.23 5.84 -13.44
CA LEU A 212 2.58 5.44 -13.83
C LEU A 212 2.77 3.91 -13.86
N ALA A 213 2.28 3.22 -12.83
CA ALA A 213 2.34 1.75 -12.80
C ALA A 213 1.46 1.12 -13.89
N ILE A 214 0.23 1.64 -14.10
CA ILE A 214 -0.68 1.16 -15.13
C ILE A 214 -0.06 1.31 -16.52
N THR A 215 0.54 2.46 -16.80
CA THR A 215 1.22 2.73 -18.09
C THR A 215 2.42 1.80 -18.26
N ALA A 216 3.19 1.52 -17.19
CA ALA A 216 4.31 0.59 -17.25
C ALA A 216 3.88 -0.83 -17.65
N PHE A 217 2.78 -1.33 -17.07
CA PHE A 217 2.24 -2.63 -17.47
C PHE A 217 1.68 -2.61 -18.90
N LYS A 218 0.95 -1.59 -19.27
CA LYS A 218 0.39 -1.45 -20.63
C LYS A 218 1.44 -1.32 -21.74
N SER A 219 2.58 -0.72 -21.44
CA SER A 219 3.66 -0.55 -22.43
C SER A 219 4.45 -1.82 -22.69
N ALA A 220 4.37 -2.80 -21.78
CA ALA A 220 5.20 -4.00 -21.83
C ALA A 220 4.39 -5.28 -22.10
N LEU A 221 3.08 -5.29 -21.88
CA LEU A 221 2.16 -6.41 -22.13
C LEU A 221 1.17 -6.06 -23.22
#